data_8e09e00eec4d152d7fb7852cf6ac950d
#
_entry.id   8e09e00eec4d152d7fb7852cf6ac950d
#
_cell.length_a   1.000
_cell.length_b   1.000
_cell.length_c   1.000
_cell.angle_alpha   90.00
_cell.angle_beta   90.00
_cell.angle_gamma   90.00
#
_symmetry.space_group_name_H-M   'P 1'
#
loop_
_entity.id
_entity.type
_entity.pdbx_description
1 polymer ?
#
loop_
_entity_poly.entity_id
_entity_poly.type
_entity_poly.pdbx_seq_one_letter_code
_entity_poly.pdbx_strand_id
1 'polypeptide(L)'
;FDLGDERIPEVWVRDVYFQHFCGGVFFEHKFPFDPSDFVHFRNRVGEAGIEKIFAYSVKLHGKDVAKKSKFSLSDTTVQENNTTFPTDAKTCKKVIDKCNKIAKKEDVKQRQRYTFESKQLLRDTYNGKHPKRAKQARKARKRLKTIANTQLRELERNMSEEQKKQYAKELELFYRAVNQQKNDKNKIYSLHKSFTGCIAKGKAHKQYEFGNKVGLITSGKKGKKIITAIKAFLENPFDGHTIAPLLDQMSNNGIKLPQELVYDRGGKGKAEINGVKIITPNKPKAFDTAYQKQQKRKKFRARAGIEPIIGH
;
A
#
# COMPACT_ATOMS: atom_id res chain seq x y z
N PHE A 1 0.72 2.14 -18.01
CA PHE A 1 1.61 1.11 -18.55
C PHE A 1 2.06 0.08 -17.49
N ASP A 2 1.86 0.36 -16.20
CA ASP A 2 2.28 -0.49 -15.06
C ASP A 2 3.76 -0.92 -15.18
N LEU A 3 4.63 0.03 -15.48
CA LEU A 3 6.05 -0.16 -15.64
C LEU A 3 6.81 0.30 -14.40
N GLY A 4 7.78 -0.51 -13.95
CA GLY A 4 8.75 -0.10 -12.94
C GLY A 4 9.80 0.85 -13.52
N ASP A 5 10.43 1.66 -12.65
CA ASP A 5 11.41 2.68 -13.04
C ASP A 5 12.54 2.15 -13.94
N GLU A 6 13.02 0.94 -13.66
CA GLU A 6 14.07 0.28 -14.46
C GLU A 6 13.56 -0.18 -15.83
N ARG A 7 12.26 -0.46 -15.96
CA ARG A 7 11.67 -0.94 -17.21
C ARG A 7 11.26 0.20 -18.15
N ILE A 8 10.95 1.37 -17.61
CA ILE A 8 10.55 2.54 -18.41
C ILE A 8 11.59 2.90 -19.46
N PRO A 9 12.90 3.04 -19.14
CA PRO A 9 13.93 3.33 -20.13
C PRO A 9 14.02 2.31 -21.26
N GLU A 10 13.92 1.03 -20.92
CA GLU A 10 13.99 -0.06 -21.92
C GLU A 10 12.83 -0.03 -22.90
N VAL A 11 11.63 0.30 -22.44
CA VAL A 11 10.44 0.43 -23.29
C VAL A 11 10.54 1.71 -24.11
N TRP A 12 10.92 2.82 -23.49
CA TRP A 12 10.99 4.14 -24.12
C TRP A 12 11.94 4.16 -25.32
N VAL A 13 13.14 3.56 -25.23
CA VAL A 13 14.10 3.50 -26.34
C VAL A 13 13.66 2.61 -27.53
N ARG A 14 12.60 1.83 -27.37
CA ARG A 14 12.08 0.91 -28.39
C ARG A 14 10.74 1.33 -28.97
N ASP A 15 10.08 2.32 -28.38
CA ASP A 15 8.71 2.71 -28.71
C ASP A 15 8.64 4.18 -29.13
N VAL A 16 8.49 4.40 -30.44
CA VAL A 16 8.38 5.75 -31.03
C VAL A 16 7.14 6.50 -30.52
N TYR A 17 6.05 5.80 -30.24
CA TYR A 17 4.83 6.42 -29.73
C TYR A 17 5.02 6.87 -28.28
N PHE A 18 5.78 6.11 -27.53
CA PHE A 18 6.10 6.49 -26.15
C PHE A 18 7.01 7.73 -26.12
N GLN A 19 8.03 7.77 -26.98
CA GLN A 19 8.87 8.97 -27.13
C GLN A 19 8.05 10.19 -27.57
N HIS A 20 7.19 10.02 -28.57
CA HIS A 20 6.32 11.10 -29.04
C HIS A 20 5.37 11.58 -27.94
N PHE A 21 4.75 10.68 -27.16
CA PHE A 21 3.93 11.03 -26.02
C PHE A 21 4.71 11.84 -24.95
N CYS A 22 5.99 11.54 -24.77
CA CYS A 22 6.89 12.29 -23.87
C CYS A 22 7.39 13.62 -24.48
N GLY A 23 6.95 14.00 -25.67
CA GLY A 23 7.32 15.25 -26.35
C GLY A 23 8.53 15.13 -27.27
N GLY A 24 9.02 13.93 -27.54
CA GLY A 24 10.09 13.69 -28.50
C GLY A 24 9.65 14.01 -29.94
N VAL A 25 10.44 14.83 -30.65
CA VAL A 25 10.24 15.17 -32.06
C VAL A 25 11.04 14.22 -32.96
N PHE A 26 12.24 13.85 -32.50
CA PHE A 26 13.11 12.90 -33.18
C PHE A 26 13.25 11.64 -32.33
N PHE A 27 13.48 10.51 -33.02
CA PHE A 27 13.71 9.25 -32.31
C PHE A 27 15.09 9.21 -31.68
N GLU A 28 15.15 8.89 -30.39
CA GLU A 28 16.37 8.79 -29.62
C GLU A 28 16.66 7.34 -29.22
N HIS A 29 17.90 6.91 -29.41
CA HIS A 29 18.34 5.54 -29.09
C HIS A 29 18.81 5.36 -27.66
N LYS A 30 18.85 6.44 -26.87
CA LYS A 30 19.30 6.43 -25.49
C LYS A 30 18.31 7.19 -24.61
N PHE A 31 17.96 6.61 -23.48
CA PHE A 31 17.11 7.29 -22.49
C PHE A 31 17.86 8.49 -21.89
N PRO A 32 17.20 9.66 -21.74
CA PRO A 32 17.89 10.93 -21.44
C PRO A 32 18.44 11.06 -20.00
N PHE A 33 18.04 10.19 -19.09
CA PHE A 33 18.47 10.25 -17.68
C PHE A 33 18.55 8.84 -17.05
N ASP A 34 19.08 8.75 -15.82
CA ASP A 34 19.19 7.50 -15.08
C ASP A 34 17.84 7.10 -14.44
N PRO A 35 17.49 5.80 -14.39
CA PRO A 35 16.26 5.34 -13.72
C PRO A 35 16.11 5.80 -12.27
N SER A 36 17.21 6.05 -11.55
CA SER A 36 17.17 6.59 -10.18
C SER A 36 16.62 8.01 -10.10
N ASP A 37 16.66 8.78 -11.19
CA ASP A 37 16.13 10.13 -11.24
C ASP A 37 14.61 10.17 -11.06
N PHE A 38 13.90 9.10 -11.38
CA PHE A 38 12.47 8.97 -11.04
C PHE A 38 12.24 9.01 -9.53
N VAL A 39 13.14 8.40 -8.75
CA VAL A 39 13.07 8.42 -7.27
C VAL A 39 13.36 9.84 -6.77
N HIS A 40 14.40 10.48 -7.29
CA HIS A 40 14.76 11.86 -6.95
C HIS A 40 13.64 12.84 -7.32
N PHE A 41 13.03 12.67 -8.49
CA PHE A 41 11.89 13.47 -8.94
C PHE A 41 10.69 13.32 -7.98
N ARG A 42 10.28 12.09 -7.66
CA ARG A 42 9.16 11.84 -6.73
C ARG A 42 9.43 12.42 -5.34
N ASN A 43 10.65 12.30 -4.83
CA ASN A 43 11.02 12.87 -3.54
C ASN A 43 10.96 14.40 -3.55
N ARG A 44 11.39 15.04 -4.65
CA ARG A 44 11.34 16.49 -4.82
C ARG A 44 9.92 17.03 -4.98
N VAL A 45 9.08 16.34 -5.77
CA VAL A 45 7.66 16.71 -5.95
C VAL A 45 6.89 16.53 -4.65
N GLY A 46 7.17 15.44 -3.91
CA GLY A 46 6.53 15.12 -2.64
C GLY A 46 5.00 14.93 -2.74
N GLU A 47 4.36 14.71 -1.60
CA GLU A 47 2.91 14.49 -1.53
C GLU A 47 2.12 15.71 -2.03
N ALA A 48 2.51 16.90 -1.59
CA ALA A 48 1.83 18.14 -1.98
C ALA A 48 1.91 18.44 -3.49
N GLY A 49 3.02 18.10 -4.14
CA GLY A 49 3.17 18.25 -5.58
C GLY A 49 2.32 17.24 -6.36
N ILE A 50 2.31 15.97 -5.94
CA ILE A 50 1.44 14.94 -6.52
C ILE A 50 -0.03 15.32 -6.37
N GLU A 51 -0.44 15.87 -5.23
CA GLU A 51 -1.81 16.32 -5.02
C GLU A 51 -2.20 17.46 -5.98
N LYS A 52 -1.29 18.42 -6.22
CA LYS A 52 -1.50 19.49 -7.23
C LYS A 52 -1.64 18.92 -8.64
N ILE A 53 -0.78 17.97 -9.03
CA ILE A 53 -0.87 17.30 -10.34
C ILE A 53 -2.21 16.60 -10.48
N PHE A 54 -2.64 15.87 -9.46
CA PHE A 54 -3.93 15.19 -9.43
C PHE A 54 -5.09 16.19 -9.55
N ALA A 55 -5.11 17.24 -8.73
CA ALA A 55 -6.12 18.29 -8.79
C ALA A 55 -6.21 18.93 -10.18
N TYR A 56 -5.05 19.21 -10.81
CA TYR A 56 -4.99 19.76 -12.15
C TYR A 56 -5.54 18.79 -13.19
N SER A 57 -5.20 17.51 -13.11
CA SER A 57 -5.74 16.48 -14.03
C SER A 57 -7.26 16.36 -13.94
N VAL A 58 -7.81 16.40 -12.71
CA VAL A 58 -9.27 16.40 -12.52
C VAL A 58 -9.90 17.69 -13.05
N LYS A 59 -9.22 18.83 -12.91
CA LYS A 59 -9.69 20.11 -13.45
C LYS A 59 -9.72 20.11 -14.99
N LEU A 60 -8.74 19.50 -15.65
CA LEU A 60 -8.70 19.40 -17.13
C LEU A 60 -9.75 18.43 -17.67
N HIS A 61 -9.87 17.27 -17.09
CA HIS A 61 -10.64 16.16 -17.64
C HIS A 61 -11.99 15.94 -16.94
N GLY A 62 -12.15 16.47 -15.72
CA GLY A 62 -13.27 16.19 -14.83
C GLY A 62 -14.35 17.27 -14.75
N LYS A 63 -14.11 18.50 -15.24
CA LYS A 63 -15.06 19.62 -15.08
C LYS A 63 -16.48 19.28 -15.55
N ASP A 64 -16.60 18.67 -16.71
CA ASP A 64 -17.91 18.33 -17.29
C ASP A 64 -18.53 17.07 -16.67
N VAL A 65 -17.70 16.14 -16.21
CA VAL A 65 -18.15 14.89 -15.61
C VAL A 65 -18.60 15.09 -14.19
N ALA A 66 -17.86 15.86 -13.40
CA ALA A 66 -18.20 16.18 -12.01
C ALA A 66 -19.46 17.08 -11.89
N LYS A 67 -19.59 18.07 -12.79
CA LYS A 67 -20.76 18.97 -12.81
C LYS A 67 -22.07 18.25 -13.14
N LYS A 68 -22.04 17.20 -13.96
CA LYS A 68 -23.23 16.47 -14.45
C LYS A 68 -23.59 15.26 -13.58
N SER A 69 -22.79 14.90 -12.58
CA SER A 69 -23.03 13.71 -11.77
C SER A 69 -23.73 14.09 -10.46
N LYS A 70 -25.01 13.67 -10.33
CA LYS A 70 -25.77 13.83 -9.07
C LYS A 70 -25.25 12.91 -7.96
N PHE A 71 -24.59 11.81 -8.31
CA PHE A 71 -24.03 10.84 -7.36
C PHE A 71 -22.62 10.44 -7.77
N SER A 72 -21.84 10.06 -6.79
CA SER A 72 -20.51 9.50 -6.94
C SER A 72 -20.42 8.11 -6.32
N LEU A 73 -19.41 7.36 -6.71
CA LEU A 73 -19.13 6.02 -6.18
C LEU A 73 -17.85 6.09 -5.38
N SER A 74 -17.83 5.43 -4.23
CA SER A 74 -16.61 5.31 -3.42
C SER A 74 -16.37 3.87 -3.03
N ASP A 75 -15.10 3.51 -2.94
CA ASP A 75 -14.67 2.21 -2.45
C ASP A 75 -13.26 2.33 -1.85
N THR A 76 -12.84 1.29 -1.12
CA THR A 76 -11.47 1.17 -0.63
C THR A 76 -10.80 -0.05 -1.22
N THR A 77 -9.53 0.09 -1.52
CA THR A 77 -8.67 -1.00 -1.95
C THR A 77 -7.41 -1.05 -1.10
N VAL A 78 -6.60 -2.07 -1.30
CA VAL A 78 -5.27 -2.17 -0.69
C VAL A 78 -4.24 -2.03 -1.79
N GLN A 79 -3.41 -1.00 -1.70
CA GLN A 79 -2.19 -0.92 -2.48
C GLN A 79 -1.17 -1.83 -1.83
N GLU A 80 -0.93 -2.99 -2.43
CA GLU A 80 0.06 -3.93 -1.91
C GLU A 80 1.47 -3.35 -2.04
N ASN A 81 2.19 -3.37 -0.93
CA ASN A 81 3.61 -3.09 -0.96
C ASN A 81 4.32 -4.36 -1.42
N ASN A 82 5.20 -4.26 -2.40
CA ASN A 82 5.97 -5.40 -2.92
C ASN A 82 6.79 -6.08 -1.81
N THR A 83 6.12 -6.88 -1.01
CA THR A 83 6.69 -7.60 0.13
C THR A 83 6.40 -9.09 0.00
N THR A 84 7.42 -9.91 0.23
CA THR A 84 7.17 -11.35 0.40
C THR A 84 6.29 -11.57 1.61
N PHE A 85 5.39 -12.57 1.58
CA PHE A 85 4.52 -12.90 2.71
C PHE A 85 5.33 -12.91 4.01
N PRO A 86 5.06 -11.97 4.96
CA PRO A 86 5.87 -11.79 6.15
C PRO A 86 5.58 -12.89 7.17
N THR A 87 6.65 -13.46 7.70
CA THR A 87 6.62 -14.33 8.88
C THR A 87 7.71 -13.89 9.83
N ASP A 88 7.56 -14.11 11.13
CA ASP A 88 8.57 -13.74 12.13
C ASP A 88 9.95 -14.34 11.78
N ALA A 89 9.98 -15.56 11.25
CA ALA A 89 11.22 -16.19 10.80
C ALA A 89 11.89 -15.45 9.63
N LYS A 90 11.12 -15.04 8.62
CA LYS A 90 11.63 -14.25 7.49
C LYS A 90 12.10 -12.87 7.97
N THR A 91 11.37 -12.25 8.91
CA THR A 91 11.75 -10.97 9.48
C THR A 91 13.06 -11.07 10.25
N CYS A 92 13.21 -12.07 11.12
CA CYS A 92 14.48 -12.33 11.82
C CYS A 92 15.64 -12.56 10.84
N LYS A 93 15.43 -13.36 9.79
CA LYS A 93 16.45 -13.58 8.75
C LYS A 93 16.84 -12.28 8.04
N LYS A 94 15.87 -11.45 7.66
CA LYS A 94 16.12 -10.14 7.04
C LYS A 94 16.91 -9.21 7.96
N VAL A 95 16.62 -9.21 9.27
CA VAL A 95 17.40 -8.44 10.26
C VAL A 95 18.84 -8.93 10.32
N ILE A 96 19.08 -10.25 10.39
CA ILE A 96 20.43 -10.82 10.37
C ILE A 96 21.19 -10.36 9.12
N ASP A 97 20.55 -10.42 7.94
CA ASP A 97 21.17 -9.99 6.68
C ASP A 97 21.46 -8.48 6.66
N LYS A 98 20.58 -7.67 7.20
CA LYS A 98 20.77 -6.22 7.34
C LYS A 98 21.93 -5.89 8.30
N CYS A 99 21.99 -6.54 9.46
CA CYS A 99 23.09 -6.38 10.40
C CYS A 99 24.44 -6.71 9.74
N ASN A 100 24.50 -7.81 8.98
CA ASN A 100 25.71 -8.19 8.24
C ASN A 100 26.10 -7.17 7.16
N LYS A 101 25.10 -6.57 6.47
CA LYS A 101 25.35 -5.53 5.47
C LYS A 101 25.87 -4.25 6.11
N ILE A 102 25.27 -3.82 7.22
CA ILE A 102 25.74 -2.64 7.96
C ILE A 102 27.14 -2.86 8.48
N ALA A 103 27.40 -4.00 9.11
CA ALA A 103 28.73 -4.33 9.64
C ALA A 103 29.81 -4.33 8.54
N LYS A 104 29.49 -4.86 7.34
CA LYS A 104 30.41 -4.83 6.19
C LYS A 104 30.63 -3.40 5.68
N LYS A 105 29.58 -2.58 5.61
CA LYS A 105 29.65 -1.21 5.10
C LYS A 105 30.45 -0.29 6.01
N GLU A 106 30.26 -0.45 7.31
CA GLU A 106 30.85 0.42 8.35
C GLU A 106 32.14 -0.19 8.97
N ASP A 107 32.65 -1.27 8.38
CA ASP A 107 33.82 -2.04 8.84
C ASP A 107 33.73 -2.45 10.33
N VAL A 108 32.53 -2.77 10.78
CA VAL A 108 32.28 -3.22 12.17
C VAL A 108 32.61 -4.72 12.29
N LYS A 109 33.53 -5.05 13.20
CA LYS A 109 33.93 -6.43 13.46
C LYS A 109 32.77 -7.25 14.01
N GLN A 110 32.48 -8.39 13.38
CA GLN A 110 31.50 -9.39 13.84
C GLN A 110 32.22 -10.69 14.17
N ARG A 111 31.87 -11.29 15.32
CA ARG A 111 32.39 -12.58 15.71
C ARG A 111 31.93 -13.71 14.79
N GLN A 112 30.63 -13.68 14.41
CA GLN A 112 30.03 -14.69 13.54
C GLN A 112 28.89 -14.08 12.74
N ARG A 113 28.82 -14.35 11.44
CA ARG A 113 27.79 -13.77 10.51
C ARG A 113 26.48 -14.58 10.44
N TYR A 114 26.50 -15.86 10.85
CA TYR A 114 25.36 -16.78 10.82
C TYR A 114 24.65 -16.89 9.45
N THR A 115 25.31 -16.55 8.35
CA THR A 115 24.70 -16.50 7.01
C THR A 115 24.15 -17.86 6.59
N PHE A 116 24.96 -18.92 6.75
CA PHE A 116 24.58 -20.29 6.38
C PHE A 116 23.55 -20.85 7.34
N GLU A 117 23.81 -20.80 8.65
CA GLU A 117 22.89 -21.31 9.68
C GLU A 117 21.50 -20.67 9.57
N SER A 118 21.43 -19.34 9.43
CA SER A 118 20.15 -18.65 9.35
C SER A 118 19.35 -19.01 8.09
N LYS A 119 20.03 -19.30 6.97
CA LYS A 119 19.40 -19.79 5.74
C LYS A 119 18.82 -21.19 5.92
N GLN A 120 19.56 -22.07 6.58
CA GLN A 120 19.10 -23.44 6.89
C GLN A 120 17.92 -23.40 7.85
N LEU A 121 18.01 -22.64 8.95
CA LEU A 121 16.93 -22.49 9.91
C LEU A 121 15.65 -21.94 9.26
N LEU A 122 15.77 -21.00 8.31
CA LEU A 122 14.60 -20.50 7.58
C LEU A 122 13.92 -21.62 6.78
N ARG A 123 14.67 -22.50 6.13
CA ARG A 123 14.13 -23.71 5.43
C ARG A 123 13.43 -24.64 6.40
N ASP A 124 13.97 -24.84 7.60
CA ASP A 124 13.38 -25.68 8.64
C ASP A 124 12.05 -25.15 9.17
N THR A 125 11.76 -23.86 8.98
CA THR A 125 10.45 -23.29 9.32
C THR A 125 9.35 -23.60 8.30
N TYR A 126 9.72 -24.09 7.11
CA TYR A 126 8.77 -24.38 6.04
C TYR A 126 7.86 -25.54 6.41
N ASN A 127 6.59 -25.44 6.03
CA ASN A 127 5.54 -26.41 6.36
C ASN A 127 5.43 -26.74 7.87
N GLY A 128 5.72 -25.74 8.72
CA GLY A 128 5.74 -25.91 10.19
C GLY A 128 4.37 -26.15 10.86
N LYS A 129 3.26 -26.16 10.09
CA LYS A 129 1.94 -26.57 10.56
C LYS A 129 1.77 -28.10 10.52
N HIS A 130 2.58 -28.80 9.73
CA HIS A 130 2.52 -30.27 9.65
C HIS A 130 3.00 -30.88 10.96
N PRO A 131 2.27 -31.84 11.58
CA PRO A 131 2.59 -32.40 12.90
C PRO A 131 4.05 -32.90 13.03
N LYS A 132 4.54 -33.63 12.04
CA LYS A 132 5.92 -34.19 12.03
C LYS A 132 7.01 -33.09 11.99
N ARG A 133 6.71 -31.88 11.48
CA ARG A 133 7.68 -30.78 11.34
C ARG A 133 7.50 -29.65 12.38
N ALA A 134 6.38 -29.65 13.11
CA ALA A 134 6.02 -28.56 14.02
C ALA A 134 7.09 -28.33 15.10
N LYS A 135 7.66 -29.38 15.69
CA LYS A 135 8.70 -29.31 16.73
C LYS A 135 9.99 -28.70 16.18
N GLN A 136 10.45 -29.17 15.01
CA GLN A 136 11.63 -28.62 14.32
C GLN A 136 11.45 -27.16 13.94
N ALA A 137 10.31 -26.82 13.32
CA ALA A 137 10.00 -25.44 12.94
C ALA A 137 9.91 -24.48 14.14
N ARG A 138 9.43 -24.97 15.30
CA ARG A 138 9.43 -24.17 16.54
C ARG A 138 10.85 -23.90 17.05
N LYS A 139 11.70 -24.92 17.07
CA LYS A 139 13.12 -24.78 17.45
C LYS A 139 13.83 -23.82 16.50
N ALA A 140 13.66 -23.96 15.20
CA ALA A 140 14.26 -23.11 14.19
C ALA A 140 13.83 -21.62 14.35
N ARG A 141 12.55 -21.35 14.57
CA ARG A 141 12.05 -19.98 14.83
C ARG A 141 12.68 -19.38 16.08
N LYS A 142 12.74 -20.14 17.19
CA LYS A 142 13.37 -19.68 18.43
C LYS A 142 14.86 -19.37 18.19
N ARG A 143 15.57 -20.24 17.50
CA ARG A 143 17.00 -20.05 17.17
C ARG A 143 17.24 -18.83 16.28
N LEU A 144 16.43 -18.62 15.22
CA LEU A 144 16.50 -17.42 14.38
C LEU A 144 16.32 -16.14 15.18
N LYS A 145 15.35 -16.11 16.11
CA LYS A 145 15.14 -14.94 16.98
C LYS A 145 16.34 -14.70 17.90
N THR A 146 16.92 -15.76 18.46
CA THR A 146 18.14 -15.66 19.27
C THR A 146 19.30 -15.09 18.47
N ILE A 147 19.56 -15.62 17.26
CA ILE A 147 20.64 -15.14 16.38
C ILE A 147 20.42 -13.66 16.02
N ALA A 148 19.18 -13.28 15.64
CA ALA A 148 18.87 -11.89 15.29
C ALA A 148 19.16 -10.93 16.44
N ASN A 149 18.73 -11.25 17.67
CA ASN A 149 19.03 -10.44 18.86
C ASN A 149 20.53 -10.43 19.21
N THR A 150 21.23 -11.52 18.99
CA THR A 150 22.70 -11.58 19.21
C THR A 150 23.42 -10.66 18.23
N GLN A 151 23.05 -10.72 16.94
CA GLN A 151 23.64 -9.87 15.91
C GLN A 151 23.35 -8.38 16.15
N LEU A 152 22.14 -8.03 16.58
CA LEU A 152 21.79 -6.65 16.91
C LEU A 152 22.64 -6.12 18.06
N ARG A 153 22.72 -6.86 19.16
CA ARG A 153 23.52 -6.47 20.34
C ARG A 153 25.02 -6.40 20.04
N GLU A 154 25.54 -7.32 19.21
CA GLU A 154 26.94 -7.32 18.81
C GLU A 154 27.25 -6.12 17.91
N LEU A 155 26.39 -5.83 16.93
CA LEU A 155 26.53 -4.69 16.04
C LEU A 155 26.53 -3.38 16.83
N GLU A 156 25.54 -3.16 17.69
CA GLU A 156 25.39 -1.96 18.51
C GLU A 156 26.58 -1.75 19.46
N ARG A 157 27.07 -2.83 20.08
CA ARG A 157 28.22 -2.75 21.00
C ARG A 157 29.52 -2.39 20.29
N ASN A 158 29.71 -2.87 19.05
CA ASN A 158 30.96 -2.70 18.31
C ASN A 158 30.95 -1.46 17.40
N MET A 159 29.82 -0.73 17.29
CA MET A 159 29.70 0.55 16.61
C MET A 159 30.26 1.71 17.42
N SER A 160 30.83 2.71 16.74
CA SER A 160 31.14 4.02 17.33
C SER A 160 29.86 4.79 17.69
N GLU A 161 29.98 5.78 18.56
CA GLU A 161 28.84 6.62 18.92
C GLU A 161 28.23 7.38 17.73
N GLU A 162 29.03 7.77 16.75
CA GLU A 162 28.59 8.39 15.52
C GLU A 162 27.76 7.42 14.66
N GLN A 163 28.27 6.20 14.49
CA GLN A 163 27.55 5.14 13.76
C GLN A 163 26.24 4.77 14.46
N LYS A 164 26.22 4.68 15.79
CA LYS A 164 24.97 4.45 16.55
C LYS A 164 23.94 5.53 16.31
N LYS A 165 24.34 6.82 16.29
CA LYS A 165 23.45 7.92 15.98
C LYS A 165 22.92 7.83 14.54
N GLN A 166 23.78 7.51 13.57
CA GLN A 166 23.40 7.36 12.17
C GLN A 166 22.37 6.25 11.96
N TYR A 167 22.56 5.10 12.62
CA TYR A 167 21.69 3.92 12.45
C TYR A 167 20.61 3.78 13.54
N ALA A 168 20.44 4.74 14.43
CA ALA A 168 19.51 4.67 15.56
C ALA A 168 18.09 4.26 15.17
N LYS A 169 17.53 4.89 14.15
CA LYS A 169 16.16 4.56 13.64
C LYS A 169 16.06 3.15 13.05
N GLU A 170 17.10 2.69 12.35
CA GLU A 170 17.12 1.35 11.78
C GLU A 170 17.27 0.29 12.88
N LEU A 171 18.14 0.50 13.84
CA LEU A 171 18.33 -0.41 14.97
C LEU A 171 17.05 -0.52 15.82
N GLU A 172 16.41 0.60 16.14
CA GLU A 172 15.10 0.60 16.82
C GLU A 172 14.06 -0.22 16.05
N LEU A 173 13.95 0.01 14.73
CA LEU A 173 13.04 -0.75 13.87
C LEU A 173 13.35 -2.25 13.91
N PHE A 174 14.63 -2.63 13.88
CA PHE A 174 15.04 -4.03 13.92
C PHE A 174 14.71 -4.68 15.26
N TYR A 175 14.99 -4.01 16.38
CA TYR A 175 14.61 -4.50 17.72
C TYR A 175 13.10 -4.69 17.85
N ARG A 176 12.31 -3.74 17.39
CA ARG A 176 10.84 -3.86 17.38
C ARG A 176 10.40 -5.05 16.53
N ALA A 177 10.93 -5.18 15.32
CA ALA A 177 10.54 -6.23 14.39
C ALA A 177 10.89 -7.65 14.87
N VAL A 178 12.04 -7.83 15.56
CA VAL A 178 12.47 -9.14 16.10
C VAL A 178 11.69 -9.50 17.36
N ASN A 179 11.36 -8.53 18.20
CA ASN A 179 10.77 -8.78 19.51
C ASN A 179 9.24 -8.68 19.56
N GLN A 180 8.60 -8.28 18.47
CA GLN A 180 7.14 -8.19 18.37
C GLN A 180 6.44 -9.52 18.69
N GLN A 181 5.26 -9.41 19.29
CA GLN A 181 4.42 -10.54 19.68
C GLN A 181 3.22 -10.68 18.72
N LYS A 182 2.50 -11.83 18.82
CA LYS A 182 1.37 -12.12 17.94
C LYS A 182 0.26 -11.05 18.01
N ASN A 183 -0.01 -10.51 19.18
CA ASN A 183 -1.13 -9.60 19.43
C ASN A 183 -0.72 -8.13 19.54
N ASP A 184 0.54 -7.79 19.21
CA ASP A 184 0.99 -6.40 19.27
C ASP A 184 0.24 -5.56 18.23
N LYS A 185 -0.11 -4.35 18.62
CA LYS A 185 -0.57 -3.31 17.71
C LYS A 185 0.63 -2.77 16.93
N ASN A 186 0.40 -2.31 15.70
CA ASN A 186 1.44 -1.71 14.85
C ASN A 186 2.66 -2.61 14.59
N LYS A 187 2.41 -3.85 14.23
CA LYS A 187 3.45 -4.82 13.87
C LYS A 187 4.21 -4.40 12.61
N ILE A 188 5.50 -4.71 12.60
CA ILE A 188 6.37 -4.49 11.44
C ILE A 188 6.27 -5.70 10.51
N TYR A 189 5.73 -5.51 9.32
CA TYR A 189 5.62 -6.54 8.29
C TYR A 189 6.69 -6.42 7.22
N SER A 190 7.29 -5.23 7.07
CA SER A 190 8.37 -4.97 6.13
C SER A 190 9.42 -4.05 6.75
N LEU A 191 10.70 -4.44 6.68
CA LEU A 191 11.82 -3.60 7.13
C LEU A 191 12.13 -2.48 6.13
N HIS A 192 11.72 -2.64 4.87
CA HIS A 192 11.91 -1.64 3.83
C HIS A 192 10.83 -0.57 3.85
N LYS A 193 9.57 -0.99 4.08
CA LYS A 193 8.41 -0.11 4.18
C LYS A 193 7.72 -0.39 5.52
N SER A 194 8.25 0.21 6.60
CA SER A 194 7.79 -0.04 7.98
C SER A 194 6.32 0.30 8.22
N PHE A 195 5.76 1.17 7.38
CA PHE A 195 4.35 1.57 7.38
C PHE A 195 3.41 0.54 6.71
N THR A 196 3.93 -0.61 6.23
CA THR A 196 3.10 -1.66 5.64
C THR A 196 2.13 -2.23 6.67
N GLY A 197 0.83 -2.10 6.43
CA GLY A 197 -0.23 -2.71 7.24
C GLY A 197 -0.55 -4.14 6.81
N CYS A 198 -1.24 -4.87 7.68
CA CYS A 198 -1.84 -6.17 7.38
C CYS A 198 -3.36 -6.01 7.35
N ILE A 199 -3.97 -6.23 6.20
CA ILE A 199 -5.40 -6.03 5.97
C ILE A 199 -6.05 -7.38 5.69
N ALA A 200 -7.01 -7.76 6.54
CA ALA A 200 -7.77 -8.99 6.36
C ALA A 200 -8.84 -8.78 5.28
N LYS A 201 -8.84 -9.62 4.24
CA LYS A 201 -9.82 -9.57 3.14
C LYS A 201 -10.89 -10.66 3.22
N GLY A 202 -10.74 -11.63 4.10
CA GLY A 202 -11.73 -12.72 4.26
C GLY A 202 -11.89 -13.63 3.04
N LYS A 203 -11.03 -13.52 2.03
CA LYS A 203 -11.04 -14.39 0.85
C LYS A 203 -10.33 -15.71 1.15
N ALA A 204 -10.92 -16.86 0.76
CA ALA A 204 -10.39 -18.19 1.06
C ALA A 204 -8.93 -18.38 0.54
N HIS A 205 -8.61 -17.87 -0.65
CA HIS A 205 -7.28 -18.00 -1.26
C HIS A 205 -6.29 -16.90 -0.83
N LYS A 206 -6.78 -15.76 -0.31
CA LYS A 206 -5.94 -14.60 0.07
C LYS A 206 -6.54 -13.94 1.32
N GLN A 207 -6.25 -14.51 2.47
CA GLN A 207 -6.80 -14.05 3.75
C GLN A 207 -6.28 -12.67 4.15
N TYR A 208 -5.02 -12.37 3.82
CA TYR A 208 -4.33 -11.13 4.21
C TYR A 208 -3.65 -10.48 3.01
N GLU A 209 -3.76 -9.16 2.93
CA GLU A 209 -3.00 -8.31 2.02
C GLU A 209 -2.08 -7.41 2.84
N PHE A 210 -0.83 -7.26 2.36
CA PHE A 210 0.19 -6.46 3.03
C PHE A 210 0.46 -5.18 2.24
N GLY A 211 -0.06 -4.08 2.73
CA GLY A 211 0.00 -2.81 2.05
C GLY A 211 -0.70 -1.71 2.83
N ASN A 212 -1.07 -0.66 2.13
CA ASN A 212 -1.79 0.47 2.69
C ASN A 212 -3.20 0.54 2.10
N LYS A 213 -4.16 0.93 2.94
CA LYS A 213 -5.51 1.19 2.46
C LYS A 213 -5.52 2.45 1.60
N VAL A 214 -6.16 2.36 0.45
CA VAL A 214 -6.40 3.49 -0.45
C VAL A 214 -7.91 3.63 -0.62
N GLY A 215 -8.44 4.80 -0.31
CA GLY A 215 -9.80 5.18 -0.61
C GLY A 215 -9.85 5.99 -1.89
N LEU A 216 -10.90 5.83 -2.67
CA LEU A 216 -11.13 6.63 -3.88
C LEU A 216 -12.60 6.98 -4.07
N ILE A 217 -12.83 8.11 -4.71
CA ILE A 217 -14.16 8.54 -5.18
C ILE A 217 -14.10 8.71 -6.69
N THR A 218 -15.10 8.17 -7.37
CA THR A 218 -15.25 8.32 -8.82
C THR A 218 -16.59 8.96 -9.16
N SER A 219 -16.66 9.60 -10.33
CA SER A 219 -17.95 10.06 -10.87
C SER A 219 -18.89 8.87 -11.09
N GLY A 220 -20.17 9.03 -10.76
CA GLY A 220 -21.19 7.97 -10.90
C GLY A 220 -21.80 7.84 -12.30
N LYS A 221 -21.36 8.65 -13.27
CA LYS A 221 -21.91 8.66 -14.64
C LYS A 221 -21.55 7.36 -15.39
N LYS A 222 -22.50 6.81 -16.16
CA LYS A 222 -22.22 5.74 -17.11
C LYS A 222 -21.26 6.24 -18.20
N GLY A 223 -20.34 5.40 -18.65
CA GLY A 223 -19.35 5.73 -19.66
C GLY A 223 -18.04 6.25 -19.03
N LYS A 224 -17.62 7.45 -19.36
CA LYS A 224 -16.36 8.04 -18.85
C LYS A 224 -16.43 8.25 -17.33
N LYS A 225 -15.73 7.44 -16.58
CA LYS A 225 -15.56 7.62 -15.13
C LYS A 225 -14.22 8.26 -14.85
N ILE A 226 -14.21 9.20 -13.93
CA ILE A 226 -13.00 9.91 -13.52
C ILE A 226 -12.89 9.79 -12.01
N ILE A 227 -11.68 9.49 -11.53
CA ILE A 227 -11.36 9.54 -10.11
C ILE A 227 -11.34 11.03 -9.72
N THR A 228 -12.17 11.39 -8.74
CA THR A 228 -12.32 12.77 -8.25
C THR A 228 -11.66 12.98 -6.89
N ALA A 229 -11.40 11.92 -6.14
CA ALA A 229 -10.55 11.91 -4.96
C ALA A 229 -9.84 10.57 -4.83
N ILE A 230 -8.60 10.60 -4.33
CA ILE A 230 -7.82 9.41 -4.02
C ILE A 230 -6.88 9.72 -2.87
N LYS A 231 -6.90 8.89 -1.82
CA LYS A 231 -6.04 9.09 -0.65
C LYS A 231 -5.55 7.76 -0.10
N ALA A 232 -4.25 7.69 0.19
CA ALA A 232 -3.65 6.58 0.92
C ALA A 232 -3.73 6.84 2.43
N PHE A 233 -3.93 5.76 3.20
CA PHE A 233 -3.99 5.80 4.66
C PHE A 233 -2.87 4.94 5.22
N LEU A 234 -2.02 5.50 6.05
CA LEU A 234 -0.90 4.79 6.68
C LEU A 234 -1.38 3.74 7.68
N GLU A 235 -2.49 3.99 8.32
CA GLU A 235 -3.19 3.04 9.16
C GLU A 235 -4.28 2.33 8.37
N ASN A 236 -4.89 1.29 8.94
CA ASN A 236 -6.04 0.61 8.36
C ASN A 236 -7.34 1.13 9.01
N PRO A 237 -7.79 2.37 8.72
CA PRO A 237 -9.01 2.90 9.30
C PRO A 237 -10.22 2.08 8.85
N PHE A 238 -11.28 2.12 9.65
CA PHE A 238 -12.57 1.59 9.22
C PHE A 238 -13.02 2.29 7.92
N ASP A 239 -13.63 1.55 7.00
CA ASP A 239 -13.95 2.07 5.66
C ASP A 239 -14.81 3.34 5.71
N GLY A 240 -15.78 3.43 6.60
CA GLY A 240 -16.60 4.64 6.80
C GLY A 240 -15.80 5.89 7.22
N HIS A 241 -14.64 5.71 7.85
CA HIS A 241 -13.77 6.83 8.25
C HIS A 241 -12.92 7.37 7.10
N THR A 242 -12.84 6.66 5.98
CA THR A 242 -12.12 7.14 4.80
C THR A 242 -12.91 8.17 3.99
N ILE A 243 -14.22 8.26 4.19
CA ILE A 243 -15.11 9.10 3.39
C ILE A 243 -14.87 10.60 3.63
N ALA A 244 -14.82 11.04 4.89
CA ALA A 244 -14.61 12.44 5.22
C ALA A 244 -13.31 13.01 4.62
N PRO A 245 -12.13 12.38 4.83
CA PRO A 245 -10.87 12.87 4.23
C PRO A 245 -10.88 12.91 2.69
N LEU A 246 -11.66 12.04 2.03
CA LEU A 246 -11.80 12.05 0.57
C LEU A 246 -12.70 13.19 0.08
N LEU A 247 -13.79 13.48 0.80
CA LEU A 247 -14.67 14.61 0.49
C LEU A 247 -13.95 15.94 0.76
N ASP A 248 -13.14 16.02 1.82
CA ASP A 248 -12.31 17.19 2.12
C ASP A 248 -11.28 17.43 1.01
N GLN A 249 -10.63 16.38 0.47
CA GLN A 249 -9.74 16.49 -0.66
C GLN A 249 -10.45 17.02 -1.90
N MET A 250 -11.67 16.54 -2.20
CA MET A 250 -12.46 17.09 -3.31
C MET A 250 -12.73 18.58 -3.13
N SER A 251 -13.16 18.99 -1.93
CA SER A 251 -13.45 20.38 -1.60
C SER A 251 -12.22 21.28 -1.74
N ASN A 252 -11.09 20.85 -1.17
CA ASN A 252 -9.81 21.57 -1.23
C ASN A 252 -9.29 21.73 -2.67
N ASN A 253 -9.57 20.75 -3.53
CA ASN A 253 -9.21 20.78 -4.96
C ASN A 253 -10.25 21.56 -5.82
N GLY A 254 -11.24 22.22 -5.20
CA GLY A 254 -12.28 22.98 -5.90
C GLY A 254 -13.22 22.11 -6.74
N ILE A 255 -13.34 20.82 -6.40
CA ILE A 255 -14.23 19.88 -7.08
C ILE A 255 -15.58 19.90 -6.34
N LYS A 256 -16.67 20.11 -7.08
CA LYS A 256 -18.02 20.12 -6.50
C LYS A 256 -18.35 18.78 -5.85
N LEU A 257 -18.76 18.81 -4.59
CA LEU A 257 -19.22 17.64 -3.87
C LEU A 257 -20.49 17.05 -4.51
N PRO A 258 -20.64 15.70 -4.56
CA PRO A 258 -21.86 15.07 -5.04
C PRO A 258 -23.00 15.22 -4.03
N GLN A 259 -24.24 15.11 -4.47
CA GLN A 259 -25.38 15.06 -3.57
C GLN A 259 -25.47 13.72 -2.81
N GLU A 260 -25.09 12.63 -3.48
CA GLU A 260 -25.12 11.28 -2.95
C GLU A 260 -23.78 10.57 -3.22
N LEU A 261 -23.28 9.83 -2.23
CA LEU A 261 -22.11 8.96 -2.34
C LEU A 261 -22.54 7.52 -2.10
N VAL A 262 -22.42 6.68 -3.11
CA VAL A 262 -22.74 5.25 -3.01
C VAL A 262 -21.47 4.52 -2.56
N TYR A 263 -21.57 3.86 -1.42
CA TYR A 263 -20.48 3.12 -0.79
C TYR A 263 -20.85 1.64 -0.60
N ASP A 264 -19.91 0.79 -0.26
CA ASP A 264 -20.22 -0.62 0.04
C ASP A 264 -20.76 -0.81 1.47
N ARG A 265 -21.08 -2.07 1.84
CA ARG A 265 -21.58 -2.39 3.19
C ARG A 265 -20.55 -2.16 4.30
N GLY A 266 -19.26 -2.13 3.97
CA GLY A 266 -18.18 -1.81 4.89
C GLY A 266 -18.22 -0.35 5.36
N GLY A 267 -18.83 0.52 4.58
CA GLY A 267 -18.96 1.96 4.89
C GLY A 267 -20.14 2.32 5.80
N LYS A 268 -20.70 1.38 6.56
CA LYS A 268 -21.75 1.70 7.54
C LYS A 268 -21.23 2.72 8.55
N GLY A 269 -22.00 3.78 8.78
CA GLY A 269 -21.64 4.86 9.69
C GLY A 269 -22.64 5.99 9.62
N LYS A 270 -22.16 7.22 9.47
CA LYS A 270 -22.99 8.42 9.36
C LYS A 270 -23.81 8.39 8.06
N ALA A 271 -25.08 8.75 8.14
CA ALA A 271 -25.96 8.86 6.97
C ALA A 271 -25.60 10.04 6.06
N GLU A 272 -24.93 11.05 6.63
CA GLU A 272 -24.49 12.26 5.94
C GLU A 272 -23.12 12.69 6.45
N ILE A 273 -22.24 13.11 5.53
CA ILE A 273 -20.90 13.63 5.82
C ILE A 273 -20.66 14.82 4.88
N ASN A 274 -20.28 15.98 5.44
CA ASN A 274 -20.02 17.22 4.69
C ASN A 274 -21.15 17.62 3.73
N GLY A 275 -22.43 17.43 4.13
CA GLY A 275 -23.60 17.71 3.29
C GLY A 275 -23.84 16.67 2.19
N VAL A 276 -23.07 15.59 2.15
CA VAL A 276 -23.21 14.50 1.18
C VAL A 276 -23.92 13.32 1.81
N LYS A 277 -25.03 12.88 1.20
CA LYS A 277 -25.79 11.72 1.65
C LYS A 277 -25.07 10.42 1.33
N ILE A 278 -24.77 9.62 2.35
CA ILE A 278 -24.08 8.33 2.19
C ILE A 278 -25.10 7.22 1.97
N ILE A 279 -24.99 6.54 0.85
CA ILE A 279 -25.88 5.45 0.47
C ILE A 279 -25.11 4.13 0.51
N THR A 280 -25.44 3.31 1.51
CA THR A 280 -24.92 1.94 1.62
C THR A 280 -25.99 0.93 1.21
N PRO A 281 -25.59 -0.23 0.62
CA PRO A 281 -26.55 -1.27 0.23
C PRO A 281 -27.24 -1.89 1.43
N ASN A 282 -28.51 -1.62 1.57
CA ASN A 282 -29.38 -2.37 2.47
C ASN A 282 -30.08 -3.49 1.67
N LYS A 283 -30.31 -4.64 2.32
CA LYS A 283 -31.20 -5.64 1.75
C LYS A 283 -32.57 -4.98 1.51
N PRO A 284 -33.24 -5.26 0.38
CA PRO A 284 -34.62 -4.84 0.20
C PRO A 284 -35.45 -5.25 1.39
N LYS A 285 -36.21 -4.35 1.97
CA LYS A 285 -37.13 -4.65 3.06
C LYS A 285 -38.39 -5.31 2.49
N ALA A 286 -39.06 -6.12 3.28
CA ALA A 286 -40.29 -6.84 2.85
C ALA A 286 -41.36 -5.87 2.33
N PHE A 287 -41.48 -4.70 2.97
CA PHE A 287 -42.48 -3.64 2.66
C PHE A 287 -42.01 -2.63 1.57
N ASP A 288 -40.81 -2.79 1.00
CA ASP A 288 -40.40 -1.96 -0.14
C ASP A 288 -41.27 -2.28 -1.36
N THR A 289 -41.75 -1.24 -2.04
CA THR A 289 -42.43 -1.42 -3.32
C THR A 289 -41.50 -1.96 -4.38
N ALA A 290 -42.05 -2.55 -5.46
CA ALA A 290 -41.28 -3.04 -6.58
C ALA A 290 -40.35 -1.94 -7.18
N TYR A 291 -40.83 -0.71 -7.29
CA TYR A 291 -40.09 0.45 -7.73
C TYR A 291 -38.93 0.79 -6.80
N GLN A 292 -39.15 0.83 -5.49
CA GLN A 292 -38.08 1.07 -4.50
C GLN A 292 -37.01 -0.03 -4.53
N LYS A 293 -37.41 -1.30 -4.66
CA LYS A 293 -36.47 -2.44 -4.82
C LYS A 293 -35.65 -2.27 -6.09
N GLN A 294 -36.25 -1.86 -7.19
CA GLN A 294 -35.58 -1.63 -8.46
C GLN A 294 -34.58 -0.46 -8.37
N GLN A 295 -34.96 0.68 -7.77
CA GLN A 295 -34.06 1.83 -7.58
C GLN A 295 -32.84 1.49 -6.70
N LYS A 296 -33.05 0.75 -5.60
CA LYS A 296 -31.98 0.25 -4.75
C LYS A 296 -31.01 -0.62 -5.58
N ARG A 297 -31.53 -1.61 -6.33
CA ARG A 297 -30.73 -2.47 -7.20
C ARG A 297 -29.96 -1.69 -8.26
N LYS A 298 -30.55 -0.64 -8.86
CA LYS A 298 -29.90 0.20 -9.88
C LYS A 298 -28.69 0.94 -9.31
N LYS A 299 -28.79 1.52 -8.10
CA LYS A 299 -27.66 2.19 -7.41
C LYS A 299 -26.52 1.19 -7.12
N PHE A 300 -26.85 -0.05 -6.71
CA PHE A 300 -25.84 -1.06 -6.46
C PHE A 300 -25.15 -1.58 -7.70
N ARG A 301 -25.89 -1.80 -8.77
CA ARG A 301 -25.27 -2.16 -10.06
C ARG A 301 -24.33 -1.07 -10.55
N ALA A 302 -24.64 0.22 -10.30
CA ALA A 302 -23.76 1.32 -10.64
C ALA A 302 -22.41 1.23 -9.90
N ARG A 303 -22.41 0.71 -8.64
CA ARG A 303 -21.19 0.54 -7.83
C ARG A 303 -20.20 -0.46 -8.47
N ALA A 304 -20.72 -1.55 -9.04
CA ALA A 304 -19.85 -2.52 -9.73
C ALA A 304 -18.92 -1.90 -10.78
N GLY A 305 -19.29 -0.71 -11.28
CA GLY A 305 -18.44 0.02 -12.21
C GLY A 305 -17.21 0.70 -11.60
N ILE A 306 -16.98 0.63 -10.27
CA ILE A 306 -15.72 1.09 -9.64
C ILE A 306 -14.67 -0.02 -9.64
N GLU A 307 -15.08 -1.30 -9.65
CA GLU A 307 -14.18 -2.44 -9.58
C GLU A 307 -13.13 -2.48 -10.72
N PRO A 308 -13.48 -2.18 -12.00
CA PRO A 308 -12.47 -2.09 -13.06
C PRO A 308 -11.42 -1.00 -12.82
N ILE A 309 -11.81 0.11 -12.16
CA ILE A 309 -10.87 1.22 -11.88
C ILE A 309 -9.89 0.83 -10.77
N ILE A 310 -10.32 -0.03 -9.85
CA ILE A 310 -9.48 -0.54 -8.76
C ILE A 310 -8.56 -1.66 -9.25
N GLY A 311 -8.99 -2.42 -10.25
CA GLY A 311 -8.24 -3.55 -10.81
C GLY A 311 -7.15 -3.16 -11.82
N HIS A 312 -7.15 -1.92 -12.26
CA HIS A 312 -6.11 -1.31 -13.10
C HIS A 312 -5.26 -0.37 -12.26
#